data_b0fa0e36410a853546713bdc7bfcda38
#
_entry.id   b0fa0e36410a853546713bdc7bfcda38
#
_cell.length_a   1.000
_cell.length_b   1.000
_cell.length_c   1.000
_cell.angle_alpha   90.00
_cell.angle_beta   90.00
_cell.angle_gamma   90.00
#
_symmetry.space_group_name_H-M   'P 1'
#
loop_
_entity.id
_entity.type
_entity.pdbx_description
1 polymer ?
#
loop_
_entity_poly.entity_id
_entity_poly.type
_entity_poly.pdbx_seq_one_letter_code
_entity_poly.pdbx_strand_id
1 'polypeptide(L)'
;VQNQIFHLQPGDILVVPPGALHSIQGNPKGEGSRFIFLFELTIFNSMYDFRFVRSAFSNAVLINQTTCPDIYEHEITVLMQCAEVYWSDSPIRILQIYSLLLQFFICYTQNLLAGKISPNAQSQLANSDHKTAIQTLLSKIETDFEHIPSLEEAATQTGLSKFYFARHFRICTGHTYWDYINQIRLKKASQLLVETNDAICKIALACGFHDVSSFNRSFKKDIGCTPSEYRARNK
;
A
#
# COMPACT_ATOMS: atom_id res chain seq x y z
N VAL A 1 -14.61 -12.99 5.10
CA VAL A 1 -13.24 -12.48 4.93
C VAL A 1 -12.56 -12.51 6.30
N GLN A 2 -11.43 -13.21 6.46
CA GLN A 2 -10.62 -13.20 7.69
C GLN A 2 -11.45 -13.45 8.98
N ASN A 3 -12.30 -14.48 9.01
CA ASN A 3 -13.23 -14.82 10.10
C ASN A 3 -14.38 -13.81 10.34
N GLN A 4 -14.53 -12.79 9.50
CA GLN A 4 -15.64 -11.85 9.53
C GLN A 4 -16.67 -12.22 8.44
N ILE A 5 -17.95 -12.22 8.81
CA ILE A 5 -19.06 -12.48 7.88
C ILE A 5 -19.67 -11.15 7.48
N PHE A 6 -19.77 -10.92 6.16
CA PHE A 6 -20.47 -9.80 5.57
C PHE A 6 -21.74 -10.31 4.89
N HIS A 7 -22.88 -9.80 5.29
CA HIS A 7 -24.16 -10.06 4.63
C HIS A 7 -24.40 -8.95 3.61
N LEU A 8 -24.11 -9.25 2.34
CA LEU A 8 -24.19 -8.27 1.27
C LEU A 8 -25.62 -8.19 0.71
N GLN A 9 -26.07 -6.97 0.48
CA GLN A 9 -27.31 -6.63 -0.19
C GLN A 9 -27.04 -6.11 -1.62
N PRO A 10 -28.05 -6.10 -2.50
CA PRO A 10 -27.89 -5.45 -3.79
C PRO A 10 -27.41 -3.99 -3.65
N GLY A 11 -26.37 -3.65 -4.38
CA GLY A 11 -25.71 -2.34 -4.30
C GLY A 11 -24.52 -2.28 -3.35
N ASP A 12 -24.33 -3.25 -2.46
CA ASP A 12 -23.17 -3.27 -1.58
C ASP A 12 -21.87 -3.52 -2.37
N ILE A 13 -20.83 -2.78 -2.01
CA ILE A 13 -19.48 -2.93 -2.53
C ILE A 13 -18.59 -3.45 -1.39
N LEU A 14 -18.02 -4.65 -1.57
CA LEU A 14 -17.05 -5.21 -0.61
C LEU A 14 -15.65 -5.22 -1.23
N VAL A 15 -14.75 -4.43 -0.67
CA VAL A 15 -13.34 -4.46 -1.01
C VAL A 15 -12.61 -5.45 -0.11
N VAL A 16 -12.00 -6.46 -0.72
CA VAL A 16 -11.24 -7.50 -0.02
C VAL A 16 -9.75 -7.20 -0.16
N PRO A 17 -9.01 -7.05 0.94
CA PRO A 17 -7.59 -6.70 0.88
C PRO A 17 -6.74 -7.82 0.28
N PRO A 18 -5.58 -7.50 -0.31
CA PRO A 18 -4.68 -8.50 -0.88
C PRO A 18 -4.29 -9.58 0.14
N GLY A 19 -4.33 -10.84 -0.28
CA GLY A 19 -3.94 -11.98 0.55
C GLY A 19 -4.90 -12.33 1.69
N ALA A 20 -6.06 -11.69 1.79
CA ALA A 20 -7.08 -12.05 2.76
C ALA A 20 -7.80 -13.33 2.34
N LEU A 21 -7.81 -14.34 3.22
CA LEU A 21 -8.60 -15.55 3.02
C LEU A 21 -10.09 -15.20 3.06
N HIS A 22 -10.81 -15.58 2.03
CA HIS A 22 -12.23 -15.31 1.92
C HIS A 22 -12.96 -16.42 1.18
N SER A 23 -14.24 -16.55 1.47
CA SER A 23 -15.17 -17.39 0.71
C SER A 23 -16.44 -16.59 0.43
N ILE A 24 -17.11 -16.90 -0.63
CA ILE A 24 -18.37 -16.29 -1.02
C ILE A 24 -19.43 -17.40 -1.07
N GLN A 25 -20.47 -17.22 -0.27
CA GLN A 25 -21.65 -18.10 -0.31
C GLN A 25 -22.78 -17.34 -0.99
N GLY A 26 -23.32 -17.91 -2.05
CA GLY A 26 -24.51 -17.37 -2.72
C GLY A 26 -25.78 -17.80 -1.99
N ASN A 27 -26.82 -16.94 -2.03
CA ASN A 27 -28.16 -17.37 -1.67
C ASN A 27 -28.72 -18.24 -2.78
N PRO A 28 -28.98 -19.54 -2.57
CA PRO A 28 -29.46 -20.44 -3.62
C PRO A 28 -30.85 -20.07 -4.17
N LYS A 29 -31.57 -19.19 -3.46
CA LYS A 29 -32.88 -18.66 -3.87
C LYS A 29 -32.84 -17.21 -4.34
N GLY A 30 -31.67 -16.60 -4.35
CA GLY A 30 -31.50 -15.18 -4.71
C GLY A 30 -31.34 -15.02 -6.23
N GLU A 31 -32.18 -14.18 -6.84
CA GLU A 31 -31.96 -13.63 -8.17
C GLU A 31 -31.03 -12.42 -8.02
N GLY A 32 -29.98 -12.36 -8.84
CA GLY A 32 -29.08 -11.20 -8.86
C GLY A 32 -27.76 -11.51 -9.54
N SER A 33 -27.11 -10.47 -10.01
CA SER A 33 -25.78 -10.50 -10.60
C SER A 33 -24.77 -9.90 -9.64
N ARG A 34 -23.53 -10.39 -9.67
CA ARG A 34 -22.43 -9.76 -8.97
C ARG A 34 -21.30 -9.49 -9.96
N PHE A 35 -20.62 -8.38 -9.78
CA PHE A 35 -19.38 -8.10 -10.45
C PHE A 35 -18.22 -8.39 -9.49
N ILE A 36 -17.20 -9.09 -9.99
CA ILE A 36 -15.97 -9.35 -9.23
C ILE A 36 -14.83 -8.75 -10.04
N PHE A 37 -14.19 -7.74 -9.47
CA PHE A 37 -13.02 -7.10 -10.05
C PHE A 37 -11.77 -7.67 -9.37
N LEU A 38 -10.95 -8.39 -10.14
CA LEU A 38 -9.65 -8.86 -9.71
C LEU A 38 -8.58 -8.05 -10.44
N PHE A 39 -7.74 -7.36 -9.69
CA PHE A 39 -6.73 -6.48 -10.26
C PHE A 39 -5.47 -6.46 -9.40
N GLU A 40 -4.37 -6.08 -10.02
CA GLU A 40 -3.08 -5.99 -9.36
C GLU A 40 -2.68 -4.52 -9.18
N LEU A 41 -2.34 -4.14 -7.95
CA LEU A 41 -1.95 -2.77 -7.60
C LEU A 41 -0.43 -2.56 -7.56
N THR A 42 0.36 -3.58 -7.89
CA THR A 42 1.84 -3.51 -7.82
C THR A 42 2.43 -2.46 -8.77
N ILE A 43 1.73 -2.14 -9.88
CA ILE A 43 2.13 -1.07 -10.80
C ILE A 43 2.19 0.32 -10.14
N PHE A 44 1.46 0.52 -9.05
CA PHE A 44 1.44 1.77 -8.31
C PHE A 44 2.42 1.82 -7.13
N ASN A 45 3.23 0.77 -6.92
CA ASN A 45 4.16 0.69 -5.80
C ASN A 45 5.24 1.77 -5.80
N SER A 46 5.58 2.29 -6.98
CA SER A 46 6.53 3.40 -7.13
C SER A 46 5.96 4.75 -6.72
N MET A 47 4.63 4.87 -6.57
CA MET A 47 3.98 6.09 -6.14
C MET A 47 3.98 6.16 -4.62
N TYR A 48 4.72 7.11 -4.05
CA TYR A 48 4.84 7.29 -2.60
C TYR A 48 3.49 7.43 -1.89
N ASP A 49 2.56 8.18 -2.49
CA ASP A 49 1.25 8.45 -1.89
C ASP A 49 0.32 7.23 -1.92
N PHE A 50 0.61 6.24 -2.74
CA PHE A 50 -0.19 5.01 -2.81
C PHE A 50 -0.19 4.22 -1.50
N ARG A 51 0.76 4.46 -0.59
CA ARG A 51 0.77 3.91 0.78
C ARG A 51 -0.50 4.25 1.56
N PHE A 52 -1.07 5.45 1.37
CA PHE A 52 -2.31 5.86 2.04
C PHE A 52 -3.50 5.02 1.56
N VAL A 53 -3.58 4.76 0.26
CA VAL A 53 -4.58 3.87 -0.33
C VAL A 53 -4.45 2.45 0.27
N ARG A 54 -3.24 1.90 0.30
CA ARG A 54 -3.00 0.58 0.90
C ARG A 54 -3.40 0.53 2.38
N SER A 55 -3.10 1.58 3.11
CA SER A 55 -3.49 1.69 4.52
C SER A 55 -5.02 1.72 4.68
N ALA A 56 -5.72 2.49 3.85
CA ALA A 56 -7.17 2.60 3.86
C ALA A 56 -7.87 1.24 3.60
N PHE A 57 -7.31 0.43 2.69
CA PHE A 57 -7.83 -0.88 2.30
C PHE A 57 -7.03 -2.06 2.89
N SER A 58 -6.38 -1.90 4.04
CA SER A 58 -5.66 -2.99 4.71
C SER A 58 -6.58 -4.02 5.38
N ASN A 59 -7.85 -3.68 5.58
CA ASN A 59 -8.91 -4.57 6.05
C ASN A 59 -10.03 -4.63 5.01
N ALA A 60 -10.94 -5.58 5.15
CA ALA A 60 -12.15 -5.63 4.33
C ALA A 60 -13.00 -4.38 4.59
N VAL A 61 -13.44 -3.74 3.52
CA VAL A 61 -14.23 -2.49 3.58
C VAL A 61 -15.56 -2.73 2.89
N LEU A 62 -16.66 -2.51 3.64
CA LEU A 62 -18.01 -2.49 3.09
C LEU A 62 -18.43 -1.04 2.82
N ILE A 63 -18.72 -0.74 1.57
CA ILE A 63 -19.18 0.57 1.10
C ILE A 63 -20.64 0.44 0.63
N ASN A 64 -21.53 1.16 1.25
CA ASN A 64 -22.93 1.26 0.89
C ASN A 64 -23.51 2.59 1.40
N GLN A 65 -24.80 2.84 1.13
CA GLN A 65 -25.46 4.07 1.57
C GLN A 65 -25.46 4.29 3.09
N THR A 66 -25.36 3.21 3.89
CA THR A 66 -25.34 3.32 5.35
C THR A 66 -23.92 3.58 5.87
N THR A 67 -22.90 2.91 5.31
CA THR A 67 -21.52 3.01 5.80
C THR A 67 -20.78 4.22 5.24
N CYS A 68 -21.10 4.63 4.00
CA CYS A 68 -20.39 5.69 3.30
C CYS A 68 -21.35 6.54 2.46
N PRO A 69 -22.40 7.18 3.04
CA PRO A 69 -23.46 7.87 2.29
C PRO A 69 -22.91 8.95 1.34
N ASP A 70 -21.91 9.71 1.77
CA ASP A 70 -21.38 10.86 1.02
C ASP A 70 -20.63 10.48 -0.26
N ILE A 71 -20.14 9.24 -0.35
CA ILE A 71 -19.33 8.79 -1.50
C ILE A 71 -19.96 7.61 -2.25
N TYR A 72 -20.98 6.99 -1.71
CA TYR A 72 -21.56 5.76 -2.27
C TYR A 72 -21.97 5.87 -3.73
N GLU A 73 -22.70 6.93 -4.10
CA GLU A 73 -23.16 7.14 -5.47
C GLU A 73 -22.01 7.32 -6.46
N HIS A 74 -20.95 7.99 -6.03
CA HIS A 74 -19.72 8.12 -6.83
C HIS A 74 -19.06 6.75 -7.01
N GLU A 75 -18.88 6.00 -5.92
CA GLU A 75 -18.13 4.73 -5.94
C GLU A 75 -18.85 3.66 -6.78
N ILE A 76 -20.18 3.55 -6.66
CA ILE A 76 -20.95 2.61 -7.48
C ILE A 76 -20.92 3.00 -8.96
N THR A 77 -21.01 4.30 -9.25
CA THR A 77 -20.94 4.81 -10.63
C THR A 77 -19.59 4.49 -11.28
N VAL A 78 -18.48 4.70 -10.57
CA VAL A 78 -17.13 4.39 -11.05
C VAL A 78 -16.98 2.89 -11.35
N LEU A 79 -17.48 2.01 -10.48
CA LEU A 79 -17.44 0.56 -10.71
C LEU A 79 -18.32 0.10 -11.86
N MET A 80 -19.49 0.72 -12.06
CA MET A 80 -20.34 0.44 -13.21
C MET A 80 -19.67 0.88 -14.52
N GLN A 81 -19.01 2.03 -14.53
CA GLN A 81 -18.18 2.47 -15.67
C GLN A 81 -17.02 1.48 -15.95
N CYS A 82 -16.38 0.93 -14.92
CA CYS A 82 -15.38 -0.11 -15.11
C CYS A 82 -15.96 -1.33 -15.84
N ALA A 83 -17.17 -1.76 -15.48
CA ALA A 83 -17.84 -2.87 -16.14
C ALA A 83 -18.17 -2.56 -17.60
N GLU A 84 -18.67 -1.36 -17.89
CA GLU A 84 -18.97 -0.91 -19.27
C GLU A 84 -17.70 -0.86 -20.12
N VAL A 85 -16.63 -0.26 -19.60
CA VAL A 85 -15.34 -0.17 -20.30
C VAL A 85 -14.74 -1.54 -20.54
N TYR A 86 -14.90 -2.49 -19.62
CA TYR A 86 -14.39 -3.85 -19.78
C TYR A 86 -14.99 -4.55 -21.02
N TRP A 87 -16.26 -4.35 -21.30
CA TRP A 87 -16.96 -4.92 -22.44
C TRP A 87 -16.87 -4.08 -23.73
N SER A 88 -16.18 -2.93 -23.67
CA SER A 88 -15.97 -2.09 -24.83
C SER A 88 -14.88 -2.63 -25.76
N ASP A 89 -14.92 -2.21 -27.03
CA ASP A 89 -13.88 -2.53 -28.02
C ASP A 89 -12.69 -1.55 -27.96
N SER A 90 -12.59 -0.73 -26.91
CA SER A 90 -11.50 0.24 -26.76
C SER A 90 -10.13 -0.44 -26.69
N PRO A 91 -9.16 -0.06 -27.53
CA PRO A 91 -7.83 -0.62 -27.50
C PRO A 91 -7.04 -0.27 -26.21
N ILE A 92 -7.50 0.76 -25.48
CA ILE A 92 -6.90 1.23 -24.23
C ILE A 92 -7.77 0.92 -22.99
N ARG A 93 -8.74 -0.01 -23.12
CA ARG A 93 -9.71 -0.30 -22.06
C ARG A 93 -9.07 -0.65 -20.71
N ILE A 94 -7.95 -1.37 -20.72
CA ILE A 94 -7.26 -1.74 -19.48
C ILE A 94 -6.72 -0.49 -18.76
N LEU A 95 -6.13 0.45 -19.50
CA LEU A 95 -5.66 1.72 -18.92
C LEU A 95 -6.82 2.55 -18.37
N GLN A 96 -7.95 2.57 -19.08
CA GLN A 96 -9.18 3.25 -18.63
C GLN A 96 -9.71 2.63 -17.32
N ILE A 97 -9.74 1.29 -17.21
CA ILE A 97 -10.16 0.59 -15.99
C ILE A 97 -9.23 0.94 -14.83
N TYR A 98 -7.90 0.92 -15.02
CA TYR A 98 -6.97 1.31 -13.96
C TYR A 98 -7.14 2.78 -13.54
N SER A 99 -7.45 3.67 -14.47
CA SER A 99 -7.76 5.07 -14.15
C SER A 99 -9.02 5.19 -13.29
N LEU A 100 -10.08 4.47 -13.61
CA LEU A 100 -11.32 4.43 -12.83
C LEU A 100 -11.09 3.80 -11.44
N LEU A 101 -10.35 2.70 -11.37
CA LEU A 101 -10.00 2.08 -10.08
C LEU A 101 -9.18 3.02 -9.20
N LEU A 102 -8.27 3.81 -9.77
CA LEU A 102 -7.55 4.84 -9.02
C LEU A 102 -8.49 5.91 -8.48
N GLN A 103 -9.47 6.37 -9.27
CA GLN A 103 -10.49 7.33 -8.81
C GLN A 103 -11.27 6.76 -7.62
N PHE A 104 -11.73 5.51 -7.71
CA PHE A 104 -12.38 4.80 -6.63
C PHE A 104 -11.53 4.80 -5.35
N PHE A 105 -10.27 4.37 -5.43
CA PHE A 105 -9.40 4.30 -4.27
C PHE A 105 -9.05 5.67 -3.69
N ILE A 106 -8.86 6.67 -4.54
CA ILE A 106 -8.54 8.04 -4.12
C ILE A 106 -9.74 8.64 -3.40
N CYS A 107 -10.95 8.53 -3.94
CA CYS A 107 -12.16 9.10 -3.35
C CYS A 107 -12.39 8.53 -1.93
N TYR A 108 -12.39 7.23 -1.76
CA TYR A 108 -12.51 6.60 -0.44
C TYR A 108 -11.42 7.07 0.52
N THR A 109 -10.15 7.02 0.09
CA THR A 109 -9.00 7.36 0.94
C THR A 109 -9.04 8.82 1.38
N GLN A 110 -9.36 9.76 0.49
CA GLN A 110 -9.48 11.18 0.83
C GLN A 110 -10.58 11.45 1.87
N ASN A 111 -11.75 10.81 1.72
CA ASN A 111 -12.84 10.98 2.67
C ASN A 111 -12.55 10.31 4.02
N LEU A 112 -11.83 9.21 4.03
CA LEU A 112 -11.32 8.58 5.25
C LEU A 112 -10.32 9.47 5.99
N LEU A 113 -9.35 10.05 5.28
CA LEU A 113 -8.34 10.96 5.86
C LEU A 113 -8.97 12.27 6.33
N ALA A 114 -10.02 12.74 5.67
CA ALA A 114 -10.77 13.92 6.08
C ALA A 114 -11.72 13.65 7.28
N GLY A 115 -11.80 12.41 7.78
CA GLY A 115 -12.68 12.04 8.88
C GLY A 115 -14.17 12.04 8.54
N LYS A 116 -14.53 12.09 7.25
CA LYS A 116 -15.93 12.08 6.78
C LYS A 116 -16.56 10.69 6.81
N ILE A 117 -15.74 9.66 6.68
CA ILE A 117 -16.14 8.26 6.79
C ILE A 117 -15.33 7.58 7.88
N SER A 118 -15.95 6.69 8.63
CA SER A 118 -15.26 5.88 9.63
C SER A 118 -15.02 4.48 9.09
N PRO A 119 -13.86 3.88 9.28
CA PRO A 119 -13.68 2.46 9.01
C PRO A 119 -14.74 1.66 9.77
N ASN A 120 -15.34 0.67 9.13
CA ASN A 120 -16.38 -0.14 9.74
C ASN A 120 -16.01 -0.57 11.17
N ALA A 121 -16.83 -0.22 12.14
CA ALA A 121 -16.62 -0.53 13.56
C ALA A 121 -16.41 -2.03 13.84
N GLN A 122 -16.89 -2.91 12.97
CA GLN A 122 -16.73 -4.35 13.08
C GLN A 122 -15.34 -4.87 12.71
N SER A 123 -14.58 -4.15 11.89
CA SER A 123 -13.20 -4.53 11.53
C SER A 123 -12.14 -3.99 12.51
N GLN A 124 -12.52 -3.08 13.41
CA GLN A 124 -11.60 -2.40 14.31
C GLN A 124 -11.11 -3.25 15.48
N LEU A 125 -11.86 -4.25 15.93
CA LEU A 125 -11.59 -4.95 17.19
C LEU A 125 -10.45 -5.98 17.15
N ALA A 126 -10.03 -6.46 15.97
CA ALA A 126 -9.01 -7.51 15.89
C ALA A 126 -7.65 -7.09 15.34
N ASN A 127 -7.55 -5.93 14.67
CA ASN A 127 -6.33 -5.52 13.98
C ASN A 127 -5.90 -4.06 14.20
N SER A 128 -6.63 -3.27 14.99
CA SER A 128 -6.33 -1.85 15.21
C SER A 128 -4.95 -1.64 15.86
N ASP A 129 -4.64 -2.41 16.88
CA ASP A 129 -3.41 -2.25 17.67
C ASP A 129 -2.16 -2.56 16.84
N HIS A 130 -2.18 -3.62 16.05
CA HIS A 130 -1.04 -4.03 15.23
C HIS A 130 -0.82 -3.11 14.03
N LYS A 131 -1.89 -2.59 13.42
CA LYS A 131 -1.81 -1.63 12.34
C LYS A 131 -1.24 -0.30 12.83
N THR A 132 -1.75 0.19 13.95
CA THR A 132 -1.24 1.40 14.60
C THR A 132 0.22 1.23 15.00
N ALA A 133 0.61 0.08 15.54
CA ALA A 133 1.99 -0.22 15.89
C ALA A 133 2.93 -0.21 14.67
N ILE A 134 2.50 -0.79 13.54
CA ILE A 134 3.27 -0.74 12.28
C ILE A 134 3.35 0.70 11.74
N GLN A 135 2.28 1.46 11.77
CA GLN A 135 2.28 2.87 11.34
C GLN A 135 3.20 3.74 12.22
N THR A 136 3.18 3.55 13.52
CA THR A 136 4.10 4.21 14.45
C THR A 136 5.55 3.84 14.16
N LEU A 137 5.82 2.57 13.87
CA LEU A 137 7.15 2.11 13.48
C LEU A 137 7.60 2.78 12.16
N LEU A 138 6.72 2.85 11.16
CA LEU A 138 7.02 3.50 9.87
C LEU A 138 7.37 4.98 10.06
N SER A 139 6.60 5.71 10.87
CA SER A 139 6.89 7.11 11.19
C SER A 139 8.23 7.28 11.90
N LYS A 140 8.59 6.37 12.81
CA LYS A 140 9.92 6.38 13.47
C LYS A 140 11.05 6.14 12.46
N ILE A 141 10.91 5.14 11.59
CA ILE A 141 11.91 4.82 10.56
C ILE A 141 12.12 6.01 9.61
N GLU A 142 11.06 6.77 9.30
CA GLU A 142 11.15 7.96 8.44
C GLU A 142 11.83 9.16 9.12
N THR A 143 11.80 9.24 10.44
CA THR A 143 12.40 10.35 11.21
C THR A 143 13.78 10.03 11.77
N ASP A 144 14.04 8.78 12.11
CA ASP A 144 15.32 8.35 12.70
C ASP A 144 16.03 7.32 11.79
N PHE A 145 16.91 7.85 10.94
CA PHE A 145 17.69 7.03 10.00
C PHE A 145 18.88 6.30 10.64
N GLU A 146 19.31 6.75 11.83
CA GLU A 146 20.49 6.20 12.49
C GLU A 146 20.17 4.88 13.19
N HIS A 147 18.92 4.70 13.62
CA HIS A 147 18.48 3.56 14.42
C HIS A 147 17.34 2.80 13.76
N ILE A 148 17.56 2.33 12.53
CA ILE A 148 16.58 1.48 11.84
C ILE A 148 16.62 0.07 12.48
N PRO A 149 15.51 -0.38 13.09
CA PRO A 149 15.49 -1.67 13.76
C PRO A 149 15.65 -2.83 12.77
N SER A 150 16.23 -3.94 13.23
CA SER A 150 16.20 -5.21 12.51
C SER A 150 14.77 -5.73 12.37
N LEU A 151 14.55 -6.72 11.52
CA LEU A 151 13.23 -7.33 11.36
C LEU A 151 12.68 -7.91 12.68
N GLU A 152 13.56 -8.48 13.49
CA GLU A 152 13.26 -9.05 14.81
C GLU A 152 12.86 -7.96 15.81
N GLU A 153 13.63 -6.90 15.88
CA GLU A 153 13.35 -5.75 16.75
C GLU A 153 12.06 -5.05 16.34
N ALA A 154 11.85 -4.86 15.04
CA ALA A 154 10.62 -4.29 14.50
C ALA A 154 9.38 -5.14 14.85
N ALA A 155 9.47 -6.46 14.75
CA ALA A 155 8.43 -7.38 15.15
C ALA A 155 8.17 -7.28 16.67
N THR A 156 9.22 -7.25 17.48
CA THR A 156 9.12 -7.11 18.94
C THR A 156 8.47 -5.77 19.33
N GLN A 157 8.88 -4.67 18.72
CA GLN A 157 8.32 -3.33 18.99
C GLN A 157 6.83 -3.23 18.63
N THR A 158 6.37 -4.02 17.67
CA THR A 158 4.96 -4.07 17.26
C THR A 158 4.15 -5.14 17.98
N GLY A 159 4.76 -5.90 18.88
CA GLY A 159 4.10 -7.00 19.61
C GLY A 159 3.75 -8.21 18.74
N LEU A 160 4.41 -8.35 17.57
CA LEU A 160 4.11 -9.38 16.58
C LEU A 160 5.22 -10.44 16.52
N SER A 161 4.86 -11.66 16.12
CA SER A 161 5.88 -12.62 15.70
C SER A 161 6.53 -12.17 14.39
N LYS A 162 7.80 -12.53 14.17
CA LYS A 162 8.58 -12.18 12.98
C LYS A 162 7.83 -12.47 11.65
N PHE A 163 7.22 -13.65 11.54
CA PHE A 163 6.47 -14.04 10.33
C PHE A 163 5.20 -13.23 10.14
N TYR A 164 4.48 -12.97 11.23
CA TYR A 164 3.26 -12.19 11.17
C TYR A 164 3.55 -10.73 10.86
N PHE A 165 4.59 -10.14 11.48
CA PHE A 165 5.08 -8.80 11.17
C PHE A 165 5.47 -8.67 9.70
N ALA A 166 6.34 -9.56 9.18
CA ALA A 166 6.79 -9.51 7.79
C ALA A 166 5.62 -9.56 6.80
N ARG A 167 4.63 -10.42 7.05
CA ARG A 167 3.41 -10.53 6.24
C ARG A 167 2.57 -9.26 6.31
N HIS A 168 2.27 -8.76 7.52
CA HIS A 168 1.47 -7.55 7.71
C HIS A 168 2.17 -6.31 7.21
N PHE A 169 3.47 -6.19 7.42
CA PHE A 169 4.27 -5.10 6.90
C PHE A 169 4.18 -5.05 5.36
N ARG A 170 4.31 -6.20 4.70
CA ARG A 170 4.16 -6.28 3.23
C ARG A 170 2.74 -5.93 2.77
N ILE A 171 1.71 -6.30 3.51
CA ILE A 171 0.32 -5.91 3.22
C ILE A 171 0.16 -4.39 3.35
N CYS A 172 0.71 -3.78 4.41
CA CYS A 172 0.58 -2.34 4.67
C CYS A 172 1.42 -1.47 3.73
N THR A 173 2.61 -1.94 3.34
CA THR A 173 3.58 -1.12 2.58
C THR A 173 3.73 -1.54 1.12
N GLY A 174 3.32 -2.78 0.77
CA GLY A 174 3.54 -3.39 -0.53
C GLY A 174 4.94 -3.93 -0.76
N HIS A 175 5.87 -3.68 0.15
CA HIS A 175 7.27 -4.07 0.09
C HIS A 175 7.62 -5.03 1.21
N THR A 176 8.65 -5.86 1.03
CA THR A 176 9.25 -6.53 2.17
C THR A 176 9.90 -5.49 3.09
N TYR A 177 10.08 -5.83 4.37
CA TYR A 177 10.73 -4.92 5.31
C TYR A 177 12.12 -4.47 4.82
N TRP A 178 12.91 -5.40 4.27
CA TRP A 178 14.24 -5.10 3.73
C TRP A 178 14.21 -4.22 2.50
N ASP A 179 13.30 -4.45 1.56
CA ASP A 179 13.15 -3.60 0.37
C ASP A 179 12.76 -2.18 0.78
N TYR A 180 11.84 -2.04 1.72
CA TYR A 180 11.40 -0.75 2.25
C TYR A 180 12.56 0.02 2.90
N ILE A 181 13.31 -0.62 3.79
CA ILE A 181 14.49 -0.01 4.41
C ILE A 181 15.54 0.36 3.38
N ASN A 182 15.76 -0.49 2.38
CA ASN A 182 16.69 -0.21 1.30
C ASN A 182 16.29 1.05 0.50
N GLN A 183 15.03 1.20 0.16
CA GLN A 183 14.51 2.40 -0.54
C GLN A 183 14.76 3.68 0.28
N ILE A 184 14.51 3.63 1.60
CA ILE A 184 14.76 4.76 2.49
C ILE A 184 16.25 5.13 2.50
N ARG A 185 17.13 4.12 2.65
CA ARG A 185 18.59 4.32 2.64
C ARG A 185 19.07 4.93 1.32
N LEU A 186 18.56 4.43 0.19
CA LEU A 186 18.91 4.94 -1.14
C LEU A 186 18.41 6.36 -1.36
N LYS A 187 17.21 6.70 -0.89
CA LYS A 187 16.67 8.07 -0.93
C LYS A 187 17.58 9.04 -0.18
N LYS A 188 18.01 8.68 1.02
CA LYS A 188 18.97 9.48 1.82
C LYS A 188 20.32 9.60 1.14
N ALA A 189 20.83 8.49 0.59
CA ALA A 189 22.08 8.49 -0.15
C ALA A 189 22.03 9.40 -1.39
N SER A 190 20.92 9.40 -2.12
CA SER A 190 20.71 10.28 -3.27
C SER A 190 20.78 11.75 -2.87
N GLN A 191 20.20 12.13 -1.74
CA GLN A 191 20.31 13.50 -1.20
C GLN A 191 21.77 13.85 -0.87
N LEU A 192 22.46 13.00 -0.09
CA LEU A 192 23.85 13.24 0.31
C LEU A 192 24.82 13.30 -0.88
N LEU A 193 24.56 12.53 -1.93
CA LEU A 193 25.35 12.56 -3.17
C LEU A 193 25.30 13.93 -3.86
N VAL A 194 24.18 14.63 -3.77
CA VAL A 194 23.97 15.97 -4.36
C VAL A 194 24.45 17.06 -3.43
N GLU A 195 24.10 16.97 -2.15
CA GLU A 195 24.33 18.03 -1.15
C GLU A 195 25.78 18.08 -0.64
N THR A 196 26.52 16.95 -0.72
CA THR A 196 27.88 16.88 -0.16
C THR A 196 28.92 16.45 -1.18
N ASN A 197 30.21 16.71 -0.83
CA ASN A 197 31.38 16.19 -1.57
C ASN A 197 31.97 14.93 -0.92
N ASP A 198 31.27 14.35 0.06
CA ASP A 198 31.77 13.17 0.76
C ASP A 198 32.05 12.01 -0.19
N ALA A 199 33.06 11.21 0.15
CA ALA A 199 33.36 10.01 -0.61
C ALA A 199 32.18 9.04 -0.63
N ILE A 200 31.97 8.36 -1.74
CA ILE A 200 30.81 7.44 -1.93
C ILE A 200 30.81 6.35 -0.86
N CYS A 201 31.98 5.86 -0.44
CA CYS A 201 32.10 4.89 0.65
C CYS A 201 31.58 5.46 1.98
N LYS A 202 31.90 6.72 2.29
CA LYS A 202 31.41 7.40 3.51
C LYS A 202 29.90 7.56 3.48
N ILE A 203 29.33 7.96 2.34
CA ILE A 203 27.87 8.06 2.17
C ILE A 203 27.19 6.69 2.33
N ALA A 204 27.75 5.64 1.71
CA ALA A 204 27.21 4.30 1.84
C ALA A 204 27.11 3.85 3.30
N LEU A 205 28.18 4.04 4.07
CA LEU A 205 28.23 3.70 5.49
C LEU A 205 27.27 4.56 6.31
N ALA A 206 27.23 5.87 6.09
CA ALA A 206 26.31 6.79 6.76
C ALA A 206 24.83 6.46 6.48
N CYS A 207 24.53 5.84 5.33
CA CYS A 207 23.18 5.37 4.99
C CYS A 207 22.89 3.93 5.48
N GLY A 208 23.79 3.33 6.27
CA GLY A 208 23.58 2.02 6.89
C GLY A 208 23.86 0.82 5.98
N PHE A 209 24.62 0.98 4.89
CA PHE A 209 25.09 -0.15 4.10
C PHE A 209 26.36 -0.71 4.74
N HIS A 210 26.46 -2.04 4.82
CA HIS A 210 27.63 -2.71 5.39
C HIS A 210 28.87 -2.62 4.51
N ASP A 211 28.69 -2.53 3.19
CA ASP A 211 29.76 -2.42 2.20
C ASP A 211 29.35 -1.63 0.97
N VAL A 212 30.34 -1.05 0.30
CA VAL A 212 30.15 -0.21 -0.89
C VAL A 212 29.64 -1.01 -2.10
N SER A 213 29.96 -2.28 -2.18
CA SER A 213 29.56 -3.14 -3.30
C SER A 213 28.06 -3.42 -3.26
N SER A 214 27.52 -3.70 -2.07
CA SER A 214 26.07 -3.85 -1.85
C SER A 214 25.33 -2.55 -2.12
N PHE A 215 25.88 -1.43 -1.65
CA PHE A 215 25.34 -0.09 -1.95
C PHE A 215 25.27 0.17 -3.45
N ASN A 216 26.37 0.01 -4.18
CA ASN A 216 26.44 0.27 -5.62
C ASN A 216 25.46 -0.60 -6.39
N ARG A 217 25.34 -1.88 -6.06
CA ARG A 217 24.37 -2.79 -6.68
C ARG A 217 22.93 -2.35 -6.45
N SER A 218 22.57 -2.06 -5.20
CA SER A 218 21.22 -1.61 -4.83
C SER A 218 20.90 -0.27 -5.50
N PHE A 219 21.84 0.68 -5.46
CA PHE A 219 21.67 2.00 -6.05
C PHE A 219 21.45 1.91 -7.57
N LYS A 220 22.30 1.15 -8.28
CA LYS A 220 22.15 0.96 -9.73
C LYS A 220 20.87 0.23 -10.09
N LYS A 221 20.46 -0.76 -9.28
CA LYS A 221 19.20 -1.50 -9.50
C LYS A 221 17.97 -0.60 -9.39
N ASP A 222 17.92 0.26 -8.35
CA ASP A 222 16.70 1.02 -8.03
C ASP A 222 16.66 2.39 -8.71
N ILE A 223 17.85 3.04 -8.91
CA ILE A 223 17.96 4.39 -9.49
C ILE A 223 18.34 4.33 -10.99
N GLY A 224 18.82 3.18 -11.48
CA GLY A 224 19.16 2.98 -12.89
C GLY A 224 20.56 3.43 -13.29
N CYS A 225 21.32 4.07 -12.39
CA CYS A 225 22.72 4.49 -12.64
C CYS A 225 23.58 4.32 -11.40
N THR A 226 24.91 4.40 -11.55
CA THR A 226 25.82 4.33 -10.41
C THR A 226 25.76 5.61 -9.55
N PRO A 227 26.13 5.54 -8.26
CA PRO A 227 26.21 6.73 -7.39
C PRO A 227 27.10 7.84 -7.94
N SER A 228 28.21 7.48 -8.61
CA SER A 228 29.13 8.44 -9.26
C SER A 228 28.46 9.15 -10.43
N GLU A 229 27.79 8.40 -11.30
CA GLU A 229 27.03 8.95 -12.45
C GLU A 229 25.86 9.82 -11.95
N TYR A 230 25.16 9.38 -10.90
CA TYR A 230 24.08 10.15 -10.30
C TYR A 230 24.57 11.49 -9.79
N ARG A 231 25.67 11.51 -9.04
CA ARG A 231 26.30 12.74 -8.54
C ARG A 231 26.70 13.66 -9.71
N ALA A 232 27.33 13.14 -10.76
CA ALA A 232 27.77 13.94 -11.90
C ALA A 232 26.62 14.56 -12.70
N ARG A 233 25.44 13.93 -12.69
CA ARG A 233 24.25 14.44 -13.40
C ARG A 233 23.45 15.48 -12.61
N ASN A 234 23.55 15.46 -11.28
CA ASN A 234 22.68 16.26 -10.41
C ASN A 234 23.44 17.32 -9.59
N LYS A 235 24.73 17.47 -9.82
CA LYS A 235 25.58 18.60 -9.40
C LYS A 235 25.90 19.51 -10.57
#